data_56119d32a1c84aba42465ff1d3ba8d83
#
_entry.id   56119d32a1c84aba42465ff1d3ba8d83
#
_cell.length_a   1.000
_cell.length_b   1.000
_cell.length_c   1.000
_cell.angle_alpha   90.00
_cell.angle_beta   90.00
_cell.angle_gamma   90.00
#
_symmetry.space_group_name_H-M   'P 1'
#
loop_
_entity.id
_entity.type
_entity.pdbx_description
1 polymer ?
#
loop_
_entity_poly.entity_id
_entity_poly.type
_entity_poly.pdbx_seq_one_letter_code
_entity_poly.pdbx_strand_id
1 'polypeptide(L)'
;EMIEQAKASLDRLYTARDHYLFLLQNAKDGELGEKELALMEKVKAAREGFDEAMDDDLNTADAMGKMFELVRDANVALDENSPKQAIAAVLDALGEMAGVFGILTRKADDGDEKVKALIEARAKARAEKNWAESDRLRDEITALGYVLKDTKQGQQVTKAI
;
A
#
# COMPACT_ATOMS: atom_id res chain seq x y z
N GLU A 1 17.23 3.45 -18.45
CA GLU A 1 17.46 2.30 -17.54
C GLU A 1 17.41 2.72 -16.06
N MET A 2 18.29 3.64 -15.58
CA MET A 2 18.23 4.12 -14.18
C MET A 2 16.90 4.81 -13.81
N ILE A 3 16.35 5.63 -14.67
CA ILE A 3 15.06 6.32 -14.46
C ILE A 3 13.91 5.32 -14.35
N GLU A 4 13.92 4.28 -15.18
CA GLU A 4 12.90 3.22 -15.15
C GLU A 4 12.98 2.40 -13.85
N GLN A 5 14.19 2.13 -13.36
CA GLN A 5 14.39 1.45 -12.07
C GLN A 5 13.93 2.32 -10.89
N ALA A 6 14.24 3.61 -10.92
CA ALA A 6 13.77 4.55 -9.90
C ALA A 6 12.24 4.66 -9.90
N LYS A 7 11.62 4.73 -11.08
CA LYS A 7 10.16 4.72 -11.22
C LYS A 7 9.57 3.43 -10.65
N ALA A 8 10.09 2.26 -11.03
CA ALA A 8 9.61 0.98 -10.54
C ALA A 8 9.76 0.84 -9.00
N SER A 9 10.80 1.44 -8.42
CA SER A 9 11.01 1.46 -6.97
C SER A 9 9.98 2.35 -6.29
N LEU A 10 9.71 3.53 -6.83
CA LEU A 10 8.68 4.43 -6.32
C LEU A 10 7.28 3.80 -6.42
N ASP A 11 6.98 3.14 -7.55
CA ASP A 11 5.73 2.42 -7.77
C ASP A 11 5.50 1.34 -6.70
N ARG A 12 6.55 0.62 -6.30
CA ARG A 12 6.45 -0.37 -5.22
C ARG A 12 6.08 0.26 -3.88
N LEU A 13 6.63 1.42 -3.55
CA LEU A 13 6.29 2.14 -2.31
C LEU A 13 4.84 2.63 -2.33
N TYR A 14 4.37 3.21 -3.44
CA TYR A 14 2.96 3.60 -3.59
C TYR A 14 2.02 2.41 -3.52
N THR A 15 2.35 1.31 -4.20
CA THR A 15 1.54 0.08 -4.17
C THR A 15 1.44 -0.49 -2.75
N ALA A 16 2.53 -0.50 -1.99
CA ALA A 16 2.54 -0.95 -0.60
C ALA A 16 1.67 -0.05 0.28
N ARG A 17 1.85 1.28 0.20
CA ARG A 17 1.03 2.25 0.94
C ARG A 17 -0.46 2.07 0.65
N ASP A 18 -0.84 1.98 -0.61
CA ASP A 18 -2.23 1.87 -1.03
C ASP A 18 -2.84 0.53 -0.58
N HIS A 19 -2.04 -0.53 -0.58
CA HIS A 19 -2.45 -1.82 -0.01
C HIS A 19 -2.69 -1.73 1.51
N TYR A 20 -1.79 -1.09 2.26
CA TYR A 20 -1.98 -0.93 3.71
C TYR A 20 -3.17 -0.02 4.04
N LEU A 21 -3.40 1.04 3.25
CA LEU A 21 -4.60 1.88 3.40
C LEU A 21 -5.88 1.06 3.14
N PHE A 22 -5.87 0.19 2.14
CA PHE A 22 -6.99 -0.71 1.87
C PHE A 22 -7.25 -1.69 3.03
N LEU A 23 -6.19 -2.29 3.57
CA LEU A 23 -6.31 -3.15 4.76
C LEU A 23 -6.87 -2.37 5.95
N LEU A 24 -6.39 -1.13 6.17
CA LEU A 24 -6.81 -0.28 7.28
C LEU A 24 -8.31 0.06 7.25
N GLN A 25 -8.89 0.26 6.06
CA GLN A 25 -10.31 0.56 5.91
C GLN A 25 -11.24 -0.50 6.50
N ASN A 26 -10.82 -1.76 6.46
CA ASN A 26 -11.60 -2.90 6.91
C ASN A 26 -11.06 -3.51 8.22
N ALA A 27 -9.95 -3.00 8.73
CA ALA A 27 -9.31 -3.51 9.93
C ALA A 27 -10.13 -3.19 11.18
N LYS A 28 -10.12 -4.12 12.12
CA LYS A 28 -10.74 -3.98 13.43
C LYS A 28 -9.68 -3.72 14.50
N ASP A 29 -10.10 -3.12 15.60
CA ASP A 29 -9.29 -3.09 16.79
C ASP A 29 -9.11 -4.52 17.32
N GLY A 30 -7.93 -4.81 17.84
CA GLY A 30 -7.60 -6.15 18.34
C GLY A 30 -6.27 -6.15 19.08
N GLU A 31 -6.00 -7.22 19.77
CA GLU A 31 -4.70 -7.43 20.41
C GLU A 31 -3.65 -7.80 19.35
N LEU A 32 -2.41 -7.35 19.58
CA LEU A 32 -1.28 -7.74 18.75
C LEU A 32 -0.90 -9.18 19.05
N GLY A 33 -0.93 -10.03 18.03
CA GLY A 33 -0.39 -11.38 18.12
C GLY A 33 1.14 -11.38 18.01
N GLU A 34 1.73 -12.56 18.07
CA GLU A 34 3.19 -12.73 18.03
C GLU A 34 3.81 -12.13 16.75
N LYS A 35 3.18 -12.33 15.60
CA LYS A 35 3.65 -11.80 14.32
C LYS A 35 3.58 -10.27 14.25
N GLU A 36 2.54 -9.67 14.83
CA GLU A 36 2.39 -8.22 14.87
C GLU A 36 3.36 -7.59 15.87
N LEU A 37 3.61 -8.22 17.02
CA LEU A 37 4.62 -7.78 17.96
C LEU A 37 6.02 -7.81 17.34
N ALA A 38 6.36 -8.90 16.64
CA ALA A 38 7.61 -8.98 15.88
C ALA A 38 7.71 -7.89 14.79
N LEU A 39 6.59 -7.56 14.13
CA LEU A 39 6.55 -6.46 13.17
C LEU A 39 6.76 -5.10 13.84
N MET A 40 6.24 -4.87 15.04
CA MET A 40 6.46 -3.61 15.78
C MET A 40 7.94 -3.39 16.10
N GLU A 41 8.67 -4.43 16.46
CA GLU A 41 10.13 -4.35 16.64
C GLU A 41 10.84 -3.99 15.34
N LYS A 42 10.39 -4.52 14.21
CA LYS A 42 10.94 -4.19 12.89
C LYS A 42 10.60 -2.76 12.46
N VAL A 43 9.40 -2.27 12.76
CA VAL A 43 9.02 -0.87 12.55
C VAL A 43 9.95 0.07 13.31
N LYS A 44 10.23 -0.25 14.58
CA LYS A 44 11.17 0.51 15.41
C LYS A 44 12.58 0.49 14.82
N ALA A 45 13.10 -0.70 14.51
CA ALA A 45 14.41 -0.86 13.92
C ALA A 45 14.56 -0.14 12.56
N ALA A 46 13.50 -0.11 11.75
CA ALA A 46 13.51 0.61 10.48
C ALA A 46 13.62 2.13 10.69
N ARG A 47 12.90 2.70 11.67
CA ARG A 47 13.02 4.13 12.03
C ARG A 47 14.42 4.46 12.52
N GLU A 48 14.93 3.69 13.49
CA GLU A 48 16.28 3.89 14.04
C GLU A 48 17.35 3.80 12.94
N GLY A 49 17.31 2.77 12.11
CA GLY A 49 18.27 2.60 11.00
C GLY A 49 18.11 3.67 9.91
N PHE A 50 16.92 4.19 9.69
CA PHE A 50 16.70 5.32 8.78
C PHE A 50 17.35 6.60 9.33
N ASP A 51 17.13 6.91 10.61
CA ASP A 51 17.70 8.09 11.26
C ASP A 51 19.23 7.99 11.29
N GLU A 52 19.79 6.84 11.65
CA GLU A 52 21.25 6.59 11.62
C GLU A 52 21.83 6.83 10.22
N ALA A 53 21.17 6.33 9.15
CA ALA A 53 21.63 6.53 7.78
C ALA A 53 21.56 8.00 7.34
N MET A 54 20.54 8.73 7.79
CA MET A 54 20.41 10.16 7.48
C MET A 54 21.40 11.01 8.28
N ASP A 55 21.79 10.59 9.47
CA ASP A 55 22.82 11.25 10.29
C ASP A 55 24.24 10.97 9.77
N ASP A 56 24.45 9.85 9.07
CA ASP A 56 25.71 9.49 8.44
C ASP A 56 25.85 10.18 7.06
N ASP A 57 26.23 11.45 7.07
CA ASP A 57 26.45 12.27 5.87
C ASP A 57 25.28 12.23 4.84
N LEU A 58 24.03 12.10 5.32
CA LEU A 58 22.85 11.98 4.49
C LEU A 58 22.91 10.78 3.53
N ASN A 59 23.22 9.60 4.04
CA ASN A 59 23.27 8.35 3.26
C ASN A 59 21.85 7.94 2.81
N THR A 60 21.34 8.66 1.82
CA THR A 60 19.97 8.48 1.30
C THR A 60 19.74 7.10 0.70
N ALA A 61 20.78 6.45 0.18
CA ALA A 61 20.66 5.12 -0.39
C ALA A 61 20.37 4.07 0.69
N ASP A 62 21.06 4.14 1.83
CA ASP A 62 20.83 3.25 2.97
C ASP A 62 19.50 3.55 3.64
N ALA A 63 19.17 4.83 3.84
CA ALA A 63 17.88 5.25 4.37
C ALA A 63 16.70 4.74 3.50
N MET A 64 16.79 4.83 2.18
CA MET A 64 15.82 4.22 1.26
C MET A 64 15.77 2.69 1.40
N GLY A 65 16.92 2.06 1.63
CA GLY A 65 17.00 0.63 1.93
C GLY A 65 16.13 0.23 3.13
N LYS A 66 16.17 1.02 4.22
CA LYS A 66 15.34 0.79 5.42
C LYS A 66 13.83 0.88 5.13
N MET A 67 13.41 1.80 4.26
CA MET A 67 12.01 1.86 3.83
C MET A 67 11.58 0.58 3.09
N PHE A 68 12.42 0.07 2.18
CA PHE A 68 12.11 -1.17 1.46
C PHE A 68 12.16 -2.41 2.35
N GLU A 69 13.04 -2.45 3.35
CA GLU A 69 13.06 -3.50 4.37
C GLU A 69 11.76 -3.52 5.16
N LEU A 70 11.29 -2.34 5.61
CA LEU A 70 10.00 -2.22 6.30
C LEU A 70 8.84 -2.71 5.44
N VAL A 71 8.77 -2.28 4.17
CA VAL A 71 7.72 -2.72 3.23
C VAL A 71 7.75 -4.24 3.04
N ARG A 72 8.93 -4.83 2.86
CA ARG A 72 9.07 -6.29 2.74
C ARG A 72 8.54 -7.01 3.97
N ASP A 73 8.94 -6.57 5.17
CA ASP A 73 8.57 -7.19 6.42
C ASP A 73 7.07 -7.02 6.71
N ALA A 74 6.52 -5.84 6.41
CA ALA A 74 5.08 -5.58 6.52
C ALA A 74 4.25 -6.43 5.54
N ASN A 75 4.71 -6.62 4.30
CA ASN A 75 4.02 -7.48 3.32
C ASN A 75 3.96 -8.96 3.75
N VAL A 76 4.92 -9.40 4.56
CA VAL A 76 4.92 -10.77 5.12
C VAL A 76 3.99 -10.89 6.33
N ALA A 77 3.94 -9.85 7.17
CA ALA A 77 3.25 -9.90 8.46
C ALA A 77 1.78 -9.45 8.40
N LEU A 78 1.45 -8.48 7.53
CA LEU A 78 0.12 -7.90 7.46
C LEU A 78 -0.79 -8.66 6.48
N ASP A 79 -2.00 -8.90 6.92
CA ASP A 79 -3.08 -9.50 6.14
C ASP A 79 -4.46 -8.90 6.51
N GLU A 80 -5.53 -9.45 5.94
CA GLU A 80 -6.91 -9.03 6.19
C GLU A 80 -7.39 -9.19 7.64
N ASN A 81 -6.67 -9.95 8.47
CA ASN A 81 -7.00 -10.19 9.88
C ASN A 81 -6.12 -9.37 10.83
N SER A 82 -5.14 -8.63 10.29
CA SER A 82 -4.23 -7.84 11.11
C SER A 82 -4.97 -6.72 11.84
N PRO A 83 -4.66 -6.49 13.13
CA PRO A 83 -5.26 -5.44 13.92
C PRO A 83 -4.94 -4.05 13.34
N LYS A 84 -5.91 -3.14 13.43
CA LYS A 84 -5.84 -1.77 12.92
C LYS A 84 -4.55 -1.05 13.37
N GLN A 85 -4.17 -1.21 14.61
CA GLN A 85 -2.99 -0.57 15.18
C GLN A 85 -1.66 -1.04 14.55
N ALA A 86 -1.57 -2.30 14.13
CA ALA A 86 -0.38 -2.80 13.46
C ALA A 86 -0.23 -2.19 12.06
N ILE A 87 -1.32 -2.10 11.31
CA ILE A 87 -1.34 -1.50 9.98
C ILE A 87 -1.03 0.00 10.07
N ALA A 88 -1.65 0.70 11.02
CA ALA A 88 -1.42 2.13 11.25
C ALA A 88 0.04 2.42 11.59
N ALA A 89 0.68 1.62 12.46
CA ALA A 89 2.07 1.80 12.83
C ALA A 89 3.03 1.71 11.64
N VAL A 90 2.77 0.78 10.69
CA VAL A 90 3.55 0.67 9.45
C VAL A 90 3.33 1.88 8.55
N LEU A 91 2.07 2.31 8.37
CA LEU A 91 1.74 3.49 7.56
C LEU A 91 2.36 4.77 8.12
N ASP A 92 2.33 4.95 9.43
CA ASP A 92 2.93 6.11 10.11
C ASP A 92 4.45 6.13 9.90
N ALA A 93 5.13 5.00 10.13
CA ALA A 93 6.58 4.91 9.94
C ALA A 93 6.97 5.14 8.47
N LEU A 94 6.26 4.53 7.53
CA LEU A 94 6.50 4.73 6.11
C LEU A 94 6.26 6.17 5.68
N GLY A 95 5.21 6.80 6.20
CA GLY A 95 4.87 8.21 5.94
C GLY A 95 5.91 9.19 6.49
N GLU A 96 6.42 8.96 7.70
CA GLU A 96 7.48 9.75 8.32
C GLU A 96 8.77 9.71 7.49
N MET A 97 9.25 8.50 7.17
CA MET A 97 10.47 8.33 6.35
C MET A 97 10.30 8.89 4.93
N ALA A 98 9.16 8.63 4.29
CA ALA A 98 8.84 9.16 2.96
C ALA A 98 8.75 10.68 2.94
N GLY A 99 8.25 11.29 4.02
CA GLY A 99 8.15 12.74 4.20
C GLY A 99 9.49 13.44 4.13
N VAL A 100 10.55 12.83 4.65
CA VAL A 100 11.92 13.37 4.58
C VAL A 100 12.39 13.53 3.14
N PHE A 101 12.02 12.58 2.26
CA PHE A 101 12.36 12.63 0.83
C PHE A 101 11.34 13.40 -0.02
N GLY A 102 10.23 13.85 0.55
CA GLY A 102 9.14 14.47 -0.19
C GLY A 102 8.46 13.51 -1.18
N ILE A 103 8.52 12.21 -0.92
CA ILE A 103 7.84 11.16 -1.71
C ILE A 103 6.57 10.67 -1.00
N LEU A 104 5.77 9.87 -1.70
CA LEU A 104 4.45 9.39 -1.23
C LEU A 104 3.46 10.54 -0.89
N THR A 105 3.72 11.73 -1.41
CA THR A 105 2.90 12.94 -1.19
C THR A 105 1.57 12.90 -1.94
N ARG A 106 1.49 12.11 -3.03
CA ARG A 106 0.25 11.94 -3.77
C ARG A 106 -0.76 11.24 -2.86
N LYS A 107 -1.92 11.86 -2.65
CA LYS A 107 -3.03 11.22 -1.94
C LYS A 107 -3.31 9.87 -2.60
N ALA A 108 -3.68 8.87 -1.79
CA ALA A 108 -4.32 7.69 -2.35
C ALA A 108 -5.44 8.21 -3.23
N ASP A 109 -5.39 7.84 -4.50
CA ASP A 109 -6.38 8.34 -5.45
C ASP A 109 -7.74 7.74 -5.05
N ASP A 110 -8.62 8.58 -4.50
CA ASP A 110 -9.99 8.16 -4.18
C ASP A 110 -10.78 7.77 -5.46
N GLY A 111 -10.08 7.78 -6.59
CA GLY A 111 -10.64 7.54 -7.91
C GLY A 111 -11.43 8.75 -8.42
N ASP A 112 -11.37 8.97 -9.72
CA ASP A 112 -12.34 9.80 -10.42
C ASP A 112 -13.75 9.26 -10.10
N GLU A 113 -14.73 10.12 -9.94
CA GLU A 113 -16.14 9.73 -9.71
C GLU A 113 -16.60 8.68 -10.72
N LYS A 114 -16.09 8.75 -11.96
CA LYS A 114 -16.32 7.74 -13.00
C LYS A 114 -15.75 6.37 -12.60
N VAL A 115 -14.55 6.32 -12.03
CA VAL A 115 -13.91 5.07 -11.61
C VAL A 115 -14.65 4.48 -10.41
N LYS A 116 -15.08 5.30 -9.46
CA LYS A 116 -15.93 4.85 -8.32
C LYS A 116 -17.21 4.20 -8.81
N ALA A 117 -17.91 4.84 -9.75
CA ALA A 117 -19.13 4.31 -10.35
C ALA A 117 -18.89 2.97 -11.06
N LEU A 118 -17.78 2.82 -11.76
CA LEU A 118 -17.40 1.56 -12.43
C LEU A 118 -17.07 0.45 -11.43
N ILE A 119 -16.41 0.77 -10.31
CA ILE A 119 -16.12 -0.17 -9.22
C ILE A 119 -17.41 -0.70 -8.60
N GLU A 120 -18.36 0.19 -8.29
CA GLU A 120 -19.68 -0.17 -7.73
C GLU A 120 -20.48 -1.02 -8.71
N ALA A 121 -20.52 -0.62 -9.99
CA ALA A 121 -21.20 -1.39 -11.04
C ALA A 121 -20.61 -2.79 -11.19
N ARG A 122 -19.29 -2.92 -11.12
CA ARG A 122 -18.62 -4.23 -11.16
C ARG A 122 -18.92 -5.09 -9.94
N ALA A 123 -18.94 -4.50 -8.75
CA ALA A 123 -19.33 -5.21 -7.53
C ALA A 123 -20.75 -5.79 -7.65
N LYS A 124 -21.71 -4.99 -8.19
CA LYS A 124 -23.07 -5.41 -8.45
C LYS A 124 -23.12 -6.54 -9.48
N ALA A 125 -22.44 -6.39 -10.61
CA ALA A 125 -22.39 -7.43 -11.65
C ALA A 125 -21.86 -8.78 -11.09
N ARG A 126 -20.85 -8.75 -10.21
CA ARG A 126 -20.33 -9.95 -9.54
C ARG A 126 -21.34 -10.57 -8.58
N ALA A 127 -22.04 -9.75 -7.80
CA ALA A 127 -23.11 -10.22 -6.91
C ALA A 127 -24.24 -10.92 -7.67
N GLU A 128 -24.56 -10.41 -8.86
CA GLU A 128 -25.56 -10.96 -9.79
C GLU A 128 -25.02 -12.12 -10.64
N LYS A 129 -23.73 -12.50 -10.45
CA LYS A 129 -23.01 -13.51 -11.25
C LYS A 129 -22.96 -13.20 -12.76
N ASN A 130 -23.07 -11.92 -13.11
CA ASN A 130 -22.92 -11.45 -14.48
C ASN A 130 -21.42 -11.25 -14.80
N TRP A 131 -20.76 -12.34 -15.12
CA TRP A 131 -19.31 -12.38 -15.33
C TRP A 131 -18.88 -11.57 -16.55
N ALA A 132 -19.67 -11.60 -17.63
CA ALA A 132 -19.38 -10.86 -18.85
C ALA A 132 -19.35 -9.35 -18.60
N GLU A 133 -20.31 -8.82 -17.87
CA GLU A 133 -20.34 -7.41 -17.50
C GLU A 133 -19.23 -7.05 -16.50
N SER A 134 -18.93 -7.94 -15.55
CA SER A 134 -17.82 -7.75 -14.62
C SER A 134 -16.47 -7.64 -15.34
N ASP A 135 -16.24 -8.45 -16.37
CA ASP A 135 -15.00 -8.41 -17.15
C ASP A 135 -14.94 -7.16 -18.02
N ARG A 136 -16.04 -6.77 -18.66
CA ARG A 136 -16.13 -5.51 -19.42
C ARG A 136 -15.78 -4.30 -18.55
N LEU A 137 -16.33 -4.23 -17.35
CA LEU A 137 -16.08 -3.14 -16.42
C LEU A 137 -14.62 -3.15 -15.88
N ARG A 138 -14.01 -4.34 -15.71
CA ARG A 138 -12.59 -4.46 -15.41
C ARG A 138 -11.74 -3.85 -16.51
N ASP A 139 -12.03 -4.17 -17.76
CA ASP A 139 -11.29 -3.67 -18.93
C ASP A 139 -11.42 -2.14 -19.01
N GLU A 140 -12.61 -1.60 -18.76
CA GLU A 140 -12.84 -0.15 -18.75
C GLU A 140 -12.06 0.55 -17.62
N ILE A 141 -12.03 -0.01 -16.41
CA ILE A 141 -11.23 0.49 -15.30
C ILE A 141 -9.74 0.45 -15.64
N THR A 142 -9.28 -0.64 -16.25
CA THR A 142 -7.89 -0.78 -16.67
C THR A 142 -7.51 0.22 -17.76
N ALA A 143 -8.40 0.47 -18.73
CA ALA A 143 -8.21 1.47 -19.79
C ALA A 143 -8.09 2.91 -19.25
N LEU A 144 -8.69 3.19 -18.09
CA LEU A 144 -8.55 4.45 -17.35
C LEU A 144 -7.24 4.56 -16.57
N GLY A 145 -6.36 3.56 -16.64
CA GLY A 145 -5.06 3.55 -15.98
C GLY A 145 -5.10 3.07 -14.54
N TYR A 146 -6.07 2.24 -14.17
CA TYR A 146 -6.17 1.65 -12.84
C TYR A 146 -5.88 0.15 -12.87
N VAL A 147 -5.24 -0.32 -11.80
CA VAL A 147 -5.01 -1.76 -11.56
C VAL A 147 -6.03 -2.26 -10.56
N LEU A 148 -6.69 -3.37 -10.87
CA LEU A 148 -7.73 -3.95 -10.07
C LEU A 148 -7.32 -5.33 -9.57
N LYS A 149 -7.39 -5.54 -8.24
CA LYS A 149 -7.17 -6.82 -7.59
C LYS A 149 -8.42 -7.23 -6.80
N ASP A 150 -8.86 -8.45 -7.02
CA ASP A 150 -9.91 -9.05 -6.20
C ASP A 150 -9.29 -9.66 -4.94
N THR A 151 -9.82 -9.27 -3.77
CA THR A 151 -9.39 -9.79 -2.47
C THR A 151 -10.59 -10.35 -1.72
N LYS A 152 -10.36 -11.06 -0.61
CA LYS A 152 -11.42 -11.54 0.27
C LYS A 152 -12.23 -10.41 0.91
N GLN A 153 -11.62 -9.23 1.07
CA GLN A 153 -12.25 -8.03 1.61
C GLN A 153 -12.97 -7.18 0.56
N GLY A 154 -12.90 -7.56 -0.71
CA GLY A 154 -13.49 -6.84 -1.83
C GLY A 154 -12.49 -6.48 -2.93
N GLN A 155 -12.87 -5.53 -3.78
CA GLN A 155 -12.03 -5.06 -4.88
C GLN A 155 -11.06 -4.00 -4.38
N GLN A 156 -9.76 -4.20 -4.58
CA GLN A 156 -8.74 -3.19 -4.40
C GLN A 156 -8.43 -2.57 -5.77
N VAL A 157 -8.55 -1.24 -5.86
CA VAL A 157 -8.27 -0.49 -7.08
C VAL A 157 -7.21 0.55 -6.80
N THR A 158 -6.13 0.54 -7.57
CA THR A 158 -5.00 1.47 -7.44
C THR A 158 -4.69 2.07 -8.80
N LYS A 159 -4.31 3.35 -8.84
CA LYS A 159 -3.91 4.00 -10.08
C LYS A 159 -2.53 3.49 -10.49
N ALA A 160 -2.41 3.06 -11.75
CA ALA A 160 -1.10 2.79 -12.34
C ALA A 160 -0.30 4.09 -12.44
N ILE A 161 1.00 4.03 -12.15
CA ILE A 161 1.90 5.19 -12.14
C ILE A 161 2.59 5.35 -13.50
#